data_aa72e85ccae9a5c9a0b587c7614276dd
#
_entry.id   aa72e85ccae9a5c9a0b587c7614276dd
#
_cell.length_a   1.000
_cell.length_b   1.000
_cell.length_c   1.000
_cell.angle_alpha   90.00
_cell.angle_beta   90.00
_cell.angle_gamma   90.00
#
_symmetry.space_group_name_H-M   'P 1'
#
loop_
_entity.id
_entity.type
_entity.pdbx_description
1 polymer ?
#
loop_
_entity_poly.entity_id
_entity_poly.type
_entity_poly.pdbx_seq_one_letter_code
_entity_poly.pdbx_strand_id
1 'polypeptide(L)'
;FGPNGTGKTTLARILTGLNKPTQGTLEIRGKKVKPQECLKHVAVVLQNADHQLYMRTVFDELLTSLEAAGCLGGKQAAEELMQLFDLTELRDRHPHSLSGGQQQRLVIACAFAKKPDVIILDEPTSGLDGANLHRIAGALRQLSDEGKAVLVITHDLELVDMVCDSAIRLPLQKTNLSATLQ
;
A
#
# COMPACT_ATOMS: atom_id res chain seq x y z
N PHE A 1 13.14 -5.75 -2.10
CA PHE A 1 14.13 -5.19 -1.18
C PHE A 1 15.46 -4.84 -1.88
N GLY A 2 16.37 -4.13 -1.20
CA GLY A 2 17.68 -3.77 -1.75
C GLY A 2 18.21 -2.45 -1.17
N PRO A 3 19.50 -2.11 -1.39
CA PRO A 3 20.11 -0.87 -0.90
C PRO A 3 19.41 0.40 -1.42
N ASN A 4 19.69 1.55 -0.80
CA ASN A 4 19.17 2.82 -1.29
C ASN A 4 19.75 3.13 -2.69
N GLY A 5 18.94 3.79 -3.55
CA GLY A 5 19.35 4.11 -4.92
C GLY A 5 19.23 2.97 -5.93
N THR A 6 18.79 1.77 -5.57
CA THR A 6 18.66 0.62 -6.47
C THR A 6 17.41 0.62 -7.36
N GLY A 7 16.60 1.68 -7.29
CA GLY A 7 15.43 1.84 -8.17
C GLY A 7 14.10 1.35 -7.59
N LYS A 8 14.01 0.99 -6.30
CA LYS A 8 12.75 0.54 -5.66
C LYS A 8 11.60 1.53 -5.86
N THR A 9 11.81 2.78 -5.48
CA THR A 9 10.82 3.86 -5.65
C THR A 9 10.54 4.16 -7.14
N THR A 10 11.54 4.03 -8.01
CA THR A 10 11.34 4.17 -9.46
C THR A 10 10.43 3.07 -9.99
N LEU A 11 10.63 1.83 -9.55
CA LEU A 11 9.75 0.71 -9.90
C LEU A 11 8.31 0.97 -9.41
N ALA A 12 8.14 1.39 -8.14
CA ALA A 12 6.83 1.77 -7.63
C ALA A 12 6.15 2.84 -8.48
N ARG A 13 6.88 3.90 -8.86
CA ARG A 13 6.36 4.97 -9.75
C ARG A 13 5.98 4.49 -11.14
N ILE A 14 6.68 3.50 -11.68
CA ILE A 14 6.32 2.88 -12.96
C ILE A 14 5.03 2.07 -12.80
N LEU A 15 4.93 1.25 -11.75
CA LEU A 15 3.76 0.42 -11.48
C LEU A 15 2.50 1.24 -11.18
N THR A 16 2.64 2.42 -10.60
CA THR A 16 1.53 3.37 -10.41
C THR A 16 1.18 4.17 -11.66
N GLY A 17 1.98 4.09 -12.72
CA GLY A 17 1.79 4.87 -13.94
C GLY A 17 2.28 6.31 -13.85
N LEU A 18 2.91 6.72 -12.75
CA LEU A 18 3.53 8.05 -12.59
C LEU A 18 4.75 8.23 -13.51
N ASN A 19 5.48 7.14 -13.77
CA ASN A 19 6.58 7.11 -14.72
C ASN A 19 6.28 6.12 -15.83
N LYS A 20 6.67 6.45 -17.06
CA LYS A 20 6.59 5.52 -18.18
C LYS A 20 7.78 4.54 -18.11
N PRO A 21 7.57 3.22 -18.33
CA PRO A 21 8.67 2.29 -18.49
C PRO A 21 9.46 2.61 -19.77
N THR A 22 10.77 2.48 -19.72
CA THR A 22 11.63 2.62 -20.92
C THR A 22 11.40 1.46 -21.89
N GLN A 23 11.15 0.28 -21.35
CA GLN A 23 10.88 -0.96 -22.10
C GLN A 23 9.88 -1.82 -21.30
N GLY A 24 9.17 -2.71 -22.00
CA GLY A 24 8.19 -3.61 -21.38
C GLY A 24 6.78 -3.06 -21.39
N THR A 25 5.86 -3.82 -20.80
CA THR A 25 4.44 -3.49 -20.69
C THR A 25 3.96 -3.70 -19.26
N LEU A 26 2.96 -2.91 -18.85
CA LEU A 26 2.24 -3.13 -17.59
C LEU A 26 0.99 -3.97 -17.89
N GLU A 27 0.78 -5.01 -17.09
CA GLU A 27 -0.38 -5.87 -17.20
C GLU A 27 -1.02 -6.05 -15.83
N ILE A 28 -2.33 -5.91 -15.75
CA ILE A 28 -3.14 -6.18 -14.55
C ILE A 28 -4.19 -7.22 -14.94
N ARG A 29 -4.24 -8.33 -14.22
CA ARG A 29 -5.13 -9.48 -14.52
C ARG A 29 -5.01 -9.95 -15.98
N GLY A 30 -3.78 -10.02 -16.51
CA GLY A 30 -3.49 -10.45 -17.88
C GLY A 30 -3.89 -9.46 -18.97
N LYS A 31 -4.34 -8.25 -18.62
CA LYS A 31 -4.66 -7.20 -19.57
C LYS A 31 -3.64 -6.08 -19.54
N LYS A 32 -3.18 -5.65 -20.73
CA LYS A 32 -2.27 -4.51 -20.84
C LYS A 32 -2.98 -3.24 -20.38
N VAL A 33 -2.31 -2.48 -19.52
CA VAL A 33 -2.81 -1.24 -18.93
C VAL A 33 -1.90 -0.09 -19.33
N LYS A 34 -2.50 1.02 -19.76
CA LYS A 34 -1.73 2.24 -20.04
C LYS A 34 -1.34 2.91 -18.71
N PRO A 35 -0.16 3.59 -18.64
CA PRO A 35 0.25 4.27 -17.41
C PRO A 35 -0.83 5.17 -16.78
N GLN A 36 -1.58 5.91 -17.60
CA GLN A 36 -2.63 6.81 -17.13
C GLN A 36 -3.83 6.08 -16.49
N GLU A 37 -4.00 4.80 -16.79
CA GLU A 37 -5.09 3.97 -16.27
C GLU A 37 -4.67 3.21 -15.00
N CYS A 38 -3.36 3.09 -14.74
CA CYS A 38 -2.85 2.35 -13.57
C CYS A 38 -3.42 2.86 -12.25
N LEU A 39 -3.59 4.18 -12.08
CA LEU A 39 -4.13 4.77 -10.84
C LEU A 39 -5.57 4.35 -10.53
N LYS A 40 -6.30 3.80 -11.49
CA LYS A 40 -7.64 3.22 -11.26
C LYS A 40 -7.57 1.85 -10.58
N HIS A 41 -6.45 1.18 -10.71
CA HIS A 41 -6.23 -0.19 -10.25
C HIS A 41 -5.21 -0.31 -9.12
N VAL A 42 -4.36 0.72 -8.96
CA VAL A 42 -3.23 0.69 -8.05
C VAL A 42 -3.41 1.74 -6.97
N ALA A 43 -3.38 1.33 -5.71
CA ALA A 43 -3.19 2.26 -4.59
C ALA A 43 -1.72 2.25 -4.15
N VAL A 44 -1.23 3.40 -3.70
CA VAL A 44 0.13 3.54 -3.18
C VAL A 44 0.11 4.20 -1.81
N VAL A 45 0.88 3.63 -0.90
CA VAL A 45 1.22 4.18 0.40
C VAL A 45 2.68 4.57 0.36
N LEU A 46 2.96 5.85 0.49
CA LEU A 46 4.31 6.41 0.49
C LEU A 46 4.91 6.40 1.90
N GLN A 47 6.23 6.42 1.99
CA GLN A 47 6.96 6.45 3.24
C GLN A 47 6.54 7.63 4.15
N ASN A 48 6.26 8.81 3.57
CA ASN A 48 5.79 9.99 4.31
C ASN A 48 4.27 10.06 4.24
N ALA A 49 3.59 9.52 5.25
CA ALA A 49 2.14 9.44 5.34
C ALA A 49 1.46 10.82 5.33
N ASP A 50 2.05 11.83 5.96
CA ASP A 50 1.53 13.20 6.09
C ASP A 50 1.28 13.88 4.74
N HIS A 51 2.04 13.53 3.71
CA HIS A 51 1.86 14.07 2.36
C HIS A 51 0.64 13.50 1.61
N GLN A 52 -0.08 12.56 2.22
CA GLN A 52 -1.23 11.91 1.60
C GLN A 52 -2.55 12.21 2.32
N LEU A 53 -2.53 13.09 3.34
CA LEU A 53 -3.66 13.42 4.20
C LEU A 53 -4.05 14.90 4.04
N TYR A 54 -5.31 15.16 3.67
CA TYR A 54 -5.76 16.50 3.25
C TYR A 54 -7.06 16.94 3.91
N MET A 55 -7.84 16.04 4.52
CA MET A 55 -9.14 16.35 5.07
C MET A 55 -9.05 16.90 6.50
N ARG A 56 -10.19 17.37 7.03
CA ARG A 56 -10.26 17.97 8.36
C ARG A 56 -10.26 16.93 9.47
N THR A 57 -10.83 15.75 9.21
CA THR A 57 -10.93 14.69 10.19
C THR A 57 -10.45 13.35 9.60
N VAL A 58 -10.09 12.42 10.47
CA VAL A 58 -9.78 11.03 10.13
C VAL A 58 -10.95 10.39 9.38
N PHE A 59 -12.17 10.65 9.84
CA PHE A 59 -13.37 10.11 9.20
C PHE A 59 -13.56 10.65 7.78
N ASP A 60 -13.35 11.96 7.57
CA ASP A 60 -13.48 12.58 6.26
C ASP A 60 -12.44 12.05 5.25
N GLU A 61 -11.21 11.74 5.70
CA GLU A 61 -10.19 11.11 4.85
C GLU A 61 -10.67 9.75 4.32
N LEU A 62 -11.20 8.90 5.20
CA LEU A 62 -11.73 7.60 4.81
C LEU A 62 -12.96 7.73 3.91
N LEU A 63 -13.89 8.61 4.29
CA LEU A 63 -15.12 8.82 3.53
C LEU A 63 -14.80 9.31 2.10
N THR A 64 -13.92 10.31 1.95
CA THR A 64 -13.49 10.81 0.65
C THR A 64 -12.81 9.74 -0.18
N SER A 65 -11.99 8.89 0.45
CA SER A 65 -11.33 7.77 -0.24
C SER A 65 -12.34 6.73 -0.74
N LEU A 66 -13.38 6.43 0.03
CA LEU A 66 -14.48 5.52 -0.34
C LEU A 66 -15.35 6.10 -1.46
N GLU A 67 -15.67 7.40 -1.39
CA GLU A 67 -16.44 8.10 -2.42
C GLU A 67 -15.68 8.13 -3.75
N ALA A 68 -14.39 8.40 -3.71
CA ALA A 68 -13.53 8.36 -4.90
C ALA A 68 -13.46 6.96 -5.53
N ALA A 69 -13.67 5.91 -4.75
CA ALA A 69 -13.78 4.53 -5.20
C ALA A 69 -15.19 4.14 -5.69
N GLY A 70 -16.17 5.05 -5.60
CA GLY A 70 -17.56 4.78 -5.97
C GLY A 70 -18.29 3.84 -4.98
N CYS A 71 -17.85 3.78 -3.73
CA CYS A 71 -18.44 2.90 -2.72
C CYS A 71 -19.76 3.46 -2.21
N LEU A 72 -20.88 2.79 -2.53
CA LEU A 72 -22.19 3.10 -1.96
C LEU A 72 -22.21 2.66 -0.47
N GLY A 73 -22.74 3.51 0.41
CA GLY A 73 -22.76 3.22 1.87
C GLY A 73 -21.47 3.60 2.59
N GLY A 74 -20.74 4.58 2.09
CA GLY A 74 -19.41 4.99 2.54
C GLY A 74 -19.25 5.20 4.05
N LYS A 75 -20.30 5.68 4.77
CA LYS A 75 -20.21 5.91 6.23
C LYS A 75 -19.98 4.62 7.02
N GLN A 76 -20.75 3.57 6.72
CA GLN A 76 -20.59 2.28 7.41
C GLN A 76 -19.24 1.65 7.06
N ALA A 77 -18.85 1.68 5.79
CA ALA A 77 -17.54 1.17 5.35
C ALA A 77 -16.38 1.96 5.97
N ALA A 78 -16.53 3.28 6.17
CA ALA A 78 -15.54 4.08 6.88
C ALA A 78 -15.41 3.64 8.35
N GLU A 79 -16.51 3.36 9.03
CA GLU A 79 -16.50 2.87 10.42
C GLU A 79 -15.85 1.48 10.54
N GLU A 80 -16.14 0.58 9.61
CA GLU A 80 -15.48 -0.74 9.54
C GLU A 80 -13.96 -0.61 9.34
N LEU A 81 -13.51 0.27 8.44
CA LEU A 81 -12.09 0.55 8.25
C LEU A 81 -11.47 1.19 9.50
N MET A 82 -12.16 2.10 10.16
CA MET A 82 -11.67 2.69 11.42
C MET A 82 -11.48 1.64 12.51
N GLN A 83 -12.38 0.67 12.63
CA GLN A 83 -12.23 -0.46 13.56
C GLN A 83 -11.06 -1.35 13.18
N LEU A 84 -10.95 -1.73 11.89
CA LEU A 84 -9.89 -2.59 11.38
C LEU A 84 -8.51 -2.00 11.66
N PHE A 85 -8.34 -0.68 11.47
CA PHE A 85 -7.05 0.00 11.62
C PHE A 85 -6.86 0.71 12.97
N ASP A 86 -7.75 0.47 13.95
CA ASP A 86 -7.67 1.05 15.30
C ASP A 86 -7.61 2.58 15.28
N LEU A 87 -8.57 3.18 14.59
CA LEU A 87 -8.71 4.61 14.39
C LEU A 87 -9.99 5.18 14.99
N THR A 88 -10.84 4.37 15.61
CA THR A 88 -12.18 4.73 16.07
C THR A 88 -12.17 5.93 17.03
N GLU A 89 -11.27 5.91 18.02
CA GLU A 89 -11.12 6.99 19.01
C GLU A 89 -10.51 8.27 18.42
N LEU A 90 -10.03 8.20 17.17
CA LEU A 90 -9.39 9.31 16.48
C LEU A 90 -10.30 9.97 15.42
N ARG A 91 -11.57 9.52 15.35
CA ARG A 91 -12.57 9.86 14.33
C ARG A 91 -12.58 11.34 13.93
N ASP A 92 -12.72 12.20 14.94
CA ASP A 92 -12.91 13.63 14.74
C ASP A 92 -11.61 14.44 14.87
N ARG A 93 -10.46 13.75 14.99
CA ARG A 93 -9.16 14.42 15.06
C ARG A 93 -8.67 14.82 13.68
N HIS A 94 -7.95 15.92 13.65
CA HIS A 94 -7.25 16.35 12.42
C HIS A 94 -6.10 15.38 12.12
N PRO A 95 -5.96 14.87 10.87
CA PRO A 95 -4.93 13.90 10.52
C PRO A 95 -3.51 14.31 10.91
N HIS A 96 -3.14 15.58 10.72
CA HIS A 96 -1.81 16.07 11.11
C HIS A 96 -1.60 16.22 12.63
N SER A 97 -2.66 16.03 13.46
CA SER A 97 -2.51 15.98 14.94
C SER A 97 -2.21 14.57 15.44
N LEU A 98 -2.19 13.59 14.56
CA LEU A 98 -1.93 12.18 14.88
C LEU A 98 -0.42 11.92 15.03
N SER A 99 -0.07 10.88 15.79
CA SER A 99 1.31 10.37 15.78
C SER A 99 1.67 9.76 14.42
N GLY A 100 2.94 9.65 14.09
CA GLY A 100 3.40 9.07 12.81
C GLY A 100 2.80 7.69 12.53
N GLY A 101 2.76 6.79 13.53
CA GLY A 101 2.15 5.48 13.39
C GLY A 101 0.63 5.53 13.18
N GLN A 102 -0.08 6.49 13.79
CA GLN A 102 -1.51 6.71 13.56
C GLN A 102 -1.77 7.23 12.14
N GLN A 103 -0.95 8.17 11.67
CA GLN A 103 -1.02 8.67 10.28
C GLN A 103 -0.76 7.54 9.28
N GLN A 104 0.23 6.70 9.55
CA GLN A 104 0.56 5.55 8.70
C GLN A 104 -0.64 4.60 8.57
N ARG A 105 -1.27 4.24 9.70
CA ARG A 105 -2.48 3.42 9.69
C ARG A 105 -3.63 4.07 8.91
N LEU A 106 -3.82 5.38 9.05
CA LEU A 106 -4.85 6.11 8.32
C LEU A 106 -4.61 6.08 6.80
N VAL A 107 -3.39 6.33 6.34
CA VAL A 107 -3.06 6.28 4.90
C VAL A 107 -3.24 4.88 4.34
N ILE A 108 -2.85 3.85 5.09
CA ILE A 108 -3.08 2.45 4.68
C ILE A 108 -4.60 2.18 4.60
N ALA A 109 -5.38 2.60 5.58
CA ALA A 109 -6.84 2.46 5.56
C ALA A 109 -7.49 3.18 4.37
N CYS A 110 -7.01 4.39 4.01
CA CYS A 110 -7.45 5.10 2.81
C CYS A 110 -7.08 4.37 1.51
N ALA A 111 -5.93 3.71 1.47
CA ALA A 111 -5.54 2.88 0.33
C ALA A 111 -6.45 1.63 0.21
N PHE A 112 -6.83 1.00 1.32
CA PHE A 112 -7.79 -0.10 1.38
C PHE A 112 -9.19 0.32 0.92
N ALA A 113 -9.64 1.50 1.33
CA ALA A 113 -10.94 2.07 0.95
C ALA A 113 -11.15 2.08 -0.57
N LYS A 114 -10.08 2.25 -1.34
CA LYS A 114 -10.11 2.28 -2.81
C LYS A 114 -10.32 0.91 -3.45
N LYS A 115 -10.32 -0.18 -2.69
CA LYS A 115 -10.45 -1.57 -3.18
C LYS A 115 -9.57 -1.85 -4.40
N PRO A 116 -8.28 -1.55 -4.35
CA PRO A 116 -7.40 -1.64 -5.51
C PRO A 116 -7.19 -3.10 -5.96
N ASP A 117 -6.79 -3.30 -7.22
CA ASP A 117 -6.29 -4.60 -7.70
C ASP A 117 -4.85 -4.85 -7.23
N VAL A 118 -4.08 -3.77 -7.06
CA VAL A 118 -2.70 -3.79 -6.59
C VAL A 118 -2.51 -2.72 -5.52
N ILE A 119 -1.94 -3.07 -4.39
CA ILE A 119 -1.48 -2.10 -3.38
C ILE A 119 0.04 -2.12 -3.30
N ILE A 120 0.65 -0.94 -3.33
CA ILE A 120 2.10 -0.76 -3.20
C ILE A 120 2.36 0.02 -1.92
N LEU A 121 3.17 -0.54 -1.03
CA LEU A 121 3.53 0.09 0.23
C LEU A 121 5.05 0.33 0.26
N ASP A 122 5.44 1.57 0.49
CA ASP A 122 6.85 1.98 0.61
C ASP A 122 7.15 2.26 2.09
N GLU A 123 7.92 1.35 2.72
CA GLU A 123 8.28 1.36 4.14
C GLU A 123 7.07 1.52 5.09
N PRO A 124 6.06 0.64 5.01
CA PRO A 124 4.78 0.83 5.70
C PRO A 124 4.85 0.67 7.22
N THR A 125 5.94 0.17 7.77
CA THR A 125 6.11 -0.11 9.21
C THR A 125 6.85 0.99 9.96
N SER A 126 7.26 2.04 9.26
CA SER A 126 7.99 3.16 9.87
C SER A 126 7.16 3.82 10.99
N GLY A 127 7.68 3.78 12.23
CA GLY A 127 7.03 4.37 13.40
C GLY A 127 5.86 3.56 13.99
N LEU A 128 5.70 2.29 13.61
CA LEU A 128 4.71 1.37 14.19
C LEU A 128 5.31 0.59 15.36
N ASP A 129 4.47 0.31 16.35
CA ASP A 129 4.74 -0.70 17.36
C ASP A 129 4.33 -2.12 16.87
N GLY A 130 4.74 -3.15 17.60
CA GLY A 130 4.50 -4.54 17.21
C GLY A 130 3.00 -4.89 17.07
N ALA A 131 2.12 -4.34 17.92
CA ALA A 131 0.69 -4.61 17.84
C ALA A 131 0.08 -4.05 16.54
N ASN A 132 0.50 -2.85 16.14
CA ASN A 132 0.08 -2.22 14.91
C ASN A 132 0.72 -2.87 13.67
N LEU A 133 1.96 -3.36 13.78
CA LEU A 133 2.59 -4.18 12.75
C LEU A 133 1.74 -5.43 12.43
N HIS A 134 1.36 -6.20 13.46
CA HIS A 134 0.52 -7.39 13.29
C HIS A 134 -0.84 -7.07 12.67
N ARG A 135 -1.45 -5.95 13.06
CA ARG A 135 -2.73 -5.50 12.51
C ARG A 135 -2.63 -5.20 11.01
N ILE A 136 -1.61 -4.45 10.61
CA ILE A 136 -1.35 -4.16 9.20
C ILE A 136 -1.03 -5.43 8.42
N ALA A 137 -0.19 -6.31 8.97
CA ALA A 137 0.12 -7.59 8.35
C ALA A 137 -1.14 -8.43 8.12
N GLY A 138 -2.05 -8.51 9.10
CA GLY A 138 -3.33 -9.20 8.96
C GLY A 138 -4.20 -8.61 7.84
N ALA A 139 -4.30 -7.28 7.78
CA ALA A 139 -5.04 -6.60 6.72
C ALA A 139 -4.43 -6.85 5.33
N LEU A 140 -3.10 -6.82 5.19
CA LEU A 140 -2.42 -7.11 3.92
C LEU A 140 -2.63 -8.56 3.48
N ARG A 141 -2.61 -9.51 4.42
CA ARG A 141 -2.94 -10.91 4.14
C ARG A 141 -4.38 -11.07 3.66
N GLN A 142 -5.33 -10.40 4.30
CA GLN A 142 -6.73 -10.41 3.84
C GLN A 142 -6.86 -9.94 2.40
N LEU A 143 -6.18 -8.86 1.99
CA LEU A 143 -6.18 -8.42 0.59
C LEU A 143 -5.60 -9.48 -0.35
N SER A 144 -4.53 -10.15 0.05
CA SER A 144 -3.93 -11.24 -0.74
C SER A 144 -4.91 -12.39 -0.91
N ASP A 145 -5.61 -12.80 0.16
CA ASP A 145 -6.62 -13.86 0.14
C ASP A 145 -7.82 -13.49 -0.74
N GLU A 146 -8.14 -12.20 -0.87
CA GLU A 146 -9.13 -11.67 -1.81
C GLU A 146 -8.62 -11.63 -3.26
N GLY A 147 -7.42 -12.13 -3.55
CA GLY A 147 -6.80 -12.16 -4.89
C GLY A 147 -6.25 -10.81 -5.36
N LYS A 148 -5.94 -9.91 -4.43
CA LYS A 148 -5.26 -8.64 -4.72
C LYS A 148 -3.74 -8.84 -4.68
N ALA A 149 -3.02 -8.10 -5.49
CA ALA A 149 -1.56 -8.11 -5.45
C ALA A 149 -1.06 -7.09 -4.42
N VAL A 150 -0.22 -7.56 -3.49
CA VAL A 150 0.42 -6.72 -2.47
C VAL A 150 1.92 -6.65 -2.75
N LEU A 151 2.44 -5.44 -2.98
CA LEU A 151 3.85 -5.18 -3.16
C LEU A 151 4.37 -4.34 -1.99
N VAL A 152 5.28 -4.90 -1.21
CA VAL A 152 5.90 -4.22 -0.07
C VAL A 152 7.35 -3.90 -0.41
N ILE A 153 7.72 -2.64 -0.28
CA ILE A 153 9.10 -2.17 -0.34
C ILE A 153 9.51 -1.91 1.11
N THR A 154 10.37 -2.76 1.66
CA THR A 154 10.78 -2.63 3.06
C THR A 154 12.15 -3.25 3.30
N HIS A 155 12.75 -2.89 4.42
CA HIS A 155 13.90 -3.56 5.03
C HIS A 155 13.52 -4.26 6.36
N ASP A 156 12.26 -4.19 6.74
CA ASP A 156 11.71 -4.84 7.92
C ASP A 156 11.47 -6.33 7.63
N LEU A 157 12.34 -7.19 8.17
CA LEU A 157 12.29 -8.64 7.95
C LEU A 157 11.09 -9.28 8.67
N GLU A 158 10.64 -8.72 9.79
CA GLU A 158 9.48 -9.21 10.51
C GLU A 158 8.21 -9.07 9.64
N LEU A 159 8.02 -7.91 9.02
CA LEU A 159 6.91 -7.73 8.07
C LEU A 159 7.04 -8.69 6.88
N VAL A 160 8.24 -8.86 6.32
CA VAL A 160 8.47 -9.78 5.18
C VAL A 160 8.04 -11.20 5.55
N ASP A 161 8.48 -11.71 6.70
CA ASP A 161 8.13 -13.06 7.17
C ASP A 161 6.62 -13.23 7.43
N MET A 162 5.95 -12.15 7.85
CA MET A 162 4.52 -12.18 8.12
C MET A 162 3.64 -12.16 6.87
N VAL A 163 4.03 -11.45 5.80
CA VAL A 163 3.11 -11.14 4.68
C VAL A 163 3.60 -11.55 3.30
N CYS A 164 4.89 -11.80 3.09
CA CYS A 164 5.43 -12.02 1.76
C CYS A 164 5.52 -13.51 1.42
N ASP A 165 4.98 -13.89 0.25
CA ASP A 165 5.11 -15.25 -0.30
C ASP A 165 6.37 -15.37 -1.17
N SER A 166 6.89 -14.23 -1.66
CA SER A 166 8.10 -14.16 -2.47
C SER A 166 8.79 -12.81 -2.29
N ALA A 167 10.08 -12.76 -2.59
CA ALA A 167 10.87 -11.55 -2.47
C ALA A 167 11.74 -11.31 -3.72
N ILE A 168 11.81 -10.06 -4.15
CA ILE A 168 12.66 -9.63 -5.27
C ILE A 168 13.74 -8.69 -4.72
N ARG A 169 15.00 -9.01 -5.01
CA ARG A 169 16.13 -8.15 -4.64
C ARG A 169 16.51 -7.25 -5.81
N LEU A 170 16.65 -5.96 -5.53
CA LEU A 170 17.17 -4.99 -6.50
C LEU A 170 18.61 -4.57 -6.15
N PRO A 171 19.46 -4.25 -7.16
CA PRO A 171 19.19 -4.39 -8.59
C PRO A 171 19.04 -5.87 -9.00
N LEU A 172 18.20 -6.11 -10.02
CA LEU A 172 18.08 -7.44 -10.60
C LEU A 172 19.44 -7.85 -11.16
N GLN A 173 20.07 -8.83 -10.55
CA GLN A 173 21.25 -9.47 -11.16
C GLN A 173 20.76 -10.29 -12.35
N LYS A 174 21.45 -10.18 -13.49
CA LYS A 174 21.32 -11.14 -14.58
C LYS A 174 21.86 -12.48 -14.08
N THR A 175 21.05 -13.24 -13.37
CA THR A 175 21.34 -14.65 -13.12
C THR A 175 21.02 -15.38 -14.41
N ASN A 176 22.04 -16.00 -15.01
CA ASN A 176 21.80 -17.07 -15.96
C ASN A 176 20.89 -18.08 -15.26
N LEU A 177 19.71 -18.33 -15.81
CA LEU A 177 18.73 -19.30 -15.34
C LEU A 177 19.28 -20.74 -15.54
N SER A 178 20.36 -21.09 -14.84
CA SER A 178 20.91 -22.45 -14.79
C SER A 178 21.45 -22.78 -13.39
N ALA A 179 20.77 -22.36 -12.34
CA ALA A 179 21.03 -22.83 -10.99
C ALA A 179 19.70 -23.14 -10.30
N THR A 180 19.22 -24.33 -10.56
CA THR A 180 18.65 -25.35 -9.68
C THR A 180 18.08 -24.86 -8.36
N LEU A 181 16.77 -24.97 -8.27
CA LEU A 181 16.05 -25.21 -7.02
C LEU A 181 16.64 -26.46 -6.35
N GLN A 182 17.28 -26.31 -5.22
CA GLN A 182 17.47 -27.33 -4.21
C GLN A 182 16.92 -26.78 -2.91
#